data_5e5e2822e4407f3bb449139cf989efbd
#
_entry.id   5e5e2822e4407f3bb449139cf989efbd
#
_cell.length_a   1.000
_cell.length_b   1.000
_cell.length_c   1.000
_cell.angle_alpha   90.00
_cell.angle_beta   90.00
_cell.angle_gamma   90.00
#
_symmetry.space_group_name_H-M   'P 1'
#
loop_
_entity.id
_entity.type
_entity.pdbx_description
1 polymer ?
#
loop_
_entity_poly.entity_id
_entity_poly.type
_entity_poly.pdbx_seq_one_letter_code
_entity_poly.pdbx_strand_id
1 'polypeptide(L)'
;MELAAFRSLVHDLSREIPAHFFDGVAAVDVSPRVVPHPLRTDVYTLGECIPFHTGTDEVLSRVVLYHGSFRALATGQADFDWEGEAHETLLHELRHHLEWRAGAEDLEAYDEAVEQNLRRLDGEPFDPAFYRDGESVDDGLYRVEDCIFFEHVVDHVPRVAELDWRGVRYRVELPDVSPPAYVIVGGLGEAPSGDVCLVFLGKPRLRDMFRQRAGVTELEVDARAID
;
A
#
# COMPACT_ATOMS: atom_id res chain seq x y z
N MET A 1 -5.55 -22.01 -11.94
CA MET A 1 -7.03 -22.19 -11.97
C MET A 1 -7.57 -21.83 -13.36
N GLU A 2 -8.60 -22.53 -13.84
CA GLU A 2 -9.26 -22.20 -15.11
C GLU A 2 -10.33 -21.10 -14.93
N LEU A 3 -10.61 -20.33 -15.99
CA LEU A 3 -11.53 -19.17 -15.92
C LEU A 3 -12.93 -19.52 -15.40
N ALA A 4 -13.47 -20.68 -15.81
CA ALA A 4 -14.80 -21.11 -15.33
C ALA A 4 -14.82 -21.40 -13.82
N ALA A 5 -13.77 -22.05 -13.30
CA ALA A 5 -13.61 -22.32 -11.89
C ALA A 5 -13.43 -21.02 -11.08
N PHE A 6 -12.64 -20.07 -11.60
CA PHE A 6 -12.46 -18.76 -10.96
C PHE A 6 -13.77 -17.95 -10.91
N ARG A 7 -14.59 -18.01 -11.97
CA ARG A 7 -15.94 -17.39 -11.96
C ARG A 7 -16.84 -18.00 -10.87
N SER A 8 -16.81 -19.33 -10.71
CA SER A 8 -17.57 -19.99 -9.63
C SER A 8 -17.06 -19.55 -8.27
N LEU A 9 -15.75 -19.51 -8.07
CA LEU A 9 -15.12 -19.05 -6.83
C LEU A 9 -15.58 -17.62 -6.47
N VAL A 10 -15.44 -16.65 -7.40
CA VAL A 10 -15.85 -15.25 -7.16
C VAL A 10 -17.36 -15.16 -6.86
N HIS A 11 -18.19 -15.97 -7.54
CA HIS A 11 -19.61 -16.02 -7.26
C HIS A 11 -19.89 -16.54 -5.84
N ASP A 12 -19.20 -17.59 -5.41
CA ASP A 12 -19.39 -18.18 -4.08
C ASP A 12 -18.91 -17.23 -2.98
N LEU A 13 -17.73 -16.60 -3.15
CA LEU A 13 -17.22 -15.55 -2.25
C LEU A 13 -18.19 -14.37 -2.14
N SER A 14 -18.77 -13.92 -3.26
CA SER A 14 -19.76 -12.83 -3.24
C SER A 14 -21.01 -13.18 -2.41
N ARG A 15 -21.34 -14.45 -2.24
CA ARG A 15 -22.48 -14.89 -1.42
C ARG A 15 -22.17 -14.97 0.07
N GLU A 16 -20.90 -15.05 0.43
CA GLU A 16 -20.44 -15.05 1.82
C GLU A 16 -20.44 -13.64 2.42
N ILE A 17 -20.31 -12.61 1.56
CA ILE A 17 -20.35 -11.21 1.96
C ILE A 17 -21.80 -10.77 2.15
N PRO A 18 -22.15 -10.06 3.25
CA PRO A 18 -23.52 -9.59 3.48
C PRO A 18 -24.03 -8.70 2.34
N ALA A 19 -25.27 -8.97 1.89
CA ALA A 19 -25.84 -8.37 0.69
C ALA A 19 -25.88 -6.82 0.68
N HIS A 20 -25.92 -6.19 1.86
CA HIS A 20 -25.97 -4.72 1.95
C HIS A 20 -24.67 -4.04 1.51
N PHE A 21 -23.52 -4.77 1.46
CA PHE A 21 -22.28 -4.24 0.90
C PHE A 21 -22.33 -4.11 -0.63
N PHE A 22 -23.29 -4.78 -1.29
CA PHE A 22 -23.49 -4.70 -2.72
C PHE A 22 -24.59 -3.71 -3.14
N ASP A 23 -25.16 -2.94 -2.21
CA ASP A 23 -26.18 -1.94 -2.52
C ASP A 23 -25.57 -0.86 -3.42
N GLY A 24 -26.03 -0.78 -4.68
CA GLY A 24 -25.46 0.11 -5.71
C GLY A 24 -24.38 -0.54 -6.58
N VAL A 25 -23.93 -1.77 -6.27
CA VAL A 25 -23.06 -2.55 -7.17
C VAL A 25 -23.93 -3.21 -8.25
N ALA A 26 -23.79 -2.76 -9.49
CA ALA A 26 -24.57 -3.27 -10.62
C ALA A 26 -24.17 -4.69 -11.06
N ALA A 27 -22.89 -5.02 -10.92
CA ALA A 27 -22.36 -6.35 -11.24
C ALA A 27 -20.99 -6.59 -10.58
N VAL A 28 -20.71 -7.87 -10.27
CA VAL A 28 -19.38 -8.38 -10.00
C VAL A 28 -19.01 -9.30 -11.17
N ASP A 29 -18.03 -8.90 -11.95
CA ASP A 29 -17.64 -9.57 -13.19
C ASP A 29 -16.22 -10.17 -13.09
N VAL A 30 -15.98 -11.21 -13.87
CA VAL A 30 -14.65 -11.79 -14.07
C VAL A 30 -14.21 -11.63 -15.51
N SER A 31 -13.11 -10.92 -15.71
CA SER A 31 -12.48 -10.67 -17.01
C SER A 31 -11.29 -11.62 -17.24
N PRO A 32 -11.12 -12.16 -18.44
CA PRO A 32 -9.94 -12.97 -18.78
C PRO A 32 -8.67 -12.13 -19.06
N ARG A 33 -8.75 -10.79 -19.00
CA ARG A 33 -7.64 -9.89 -19.30
C ARG A 33 -6.49 -10.05 -18.29
N VAL A 34 -5.28 -9.74 -18.75
CA VAL A 34 -4.13 -9.41 -17.91
C VAL A 34 -4.01 -7.90 -17.91
N VAL A 35 -3.91 -7.30 -16.76
CA VAL A 35 -3.71 -5.85 -16.58
C VAL A 35 -2.40 -5.66 -15.83
N PRO A 36 -1.26 -5.53 -16.56
CA PRO A 36 0.03 -5.29 -15.94
C PRO A 36 0.11 -3.85 -15.43
N HIS A 37 0.89 -3.66 -14.38
CA HIS A 37 1.26 -2.31 -13.94
C HIS A 37 2.01 -1.58 -15.08
N PRO A 38 1.74 -0.28 -15.31
CA PRO A 38 2.32 0.44 -16.46
C PRO A 38 3.85 0.53 -16.44
N LEU A 39 4.48 0.48 -15.26
CA LEU A 39 5.92 0.64 -15.10
C LEU A 39 6.63 -0.64 -14.62
N ARG A 40 5.91 -1.63 -14.09
CA ARG A 40 6.50 -2.86 -13.52
C ARG A 40 6.02 -4.09 -14.27
N THR A 41 6.92 -5.05 -14.48
CA THR A 41 6.61 -6.28 -15.26
C THR A 41 6.01 -7.39 -14.41
N ASP A 42 6.17 -7.36 -13.12
CA ASP A 42 5.80 -8.38 -12.13
C ASP A 42 4.63 -7.98 -11.23
N VAL A 43 4.09 -6.77 -11.41
CA VAL A 43 2.93 -6.24 -10.69
C VAL A 43 1.71 -6.21 -11.61
N TYR A 44 0.56 -6.59 -11.09
CA TYR A 44 -0.68 -6.69 -11.86
C TYR A 44 -1.85 -6.10 -11.08
N THR A 45 -2.73 -5.37 -11.76
CA THR A 45 -4.05 -5.02 -11.23
C THR A 45 -4.92 -6.26 -11.20
N LEU A 46 -5.37 -6.67 -10.03
CA LEU A 46 -6.19 -7.87 -9.82
C LEU A 46 -7.68 -7.57 -9.91
N GLY A 47 -8.12 -6.38 -9.47
CA GLY A 47 -9.49 -5.92 -9.53
C GLY A 47 -9.58 -4.45 -9.90
N GLU A 48 -10.78 -4.00 -10.18
CA GLU A 48 -11.16 -2.59 -10.32
C GLU A 48 -12.62 -2.41 -9.90
N CYS A 49 -12.89 -1.38 -9.11
CA CYS A 49 -14.22 -0.84 -8.92
C CYS A 49 -14.43 0.34 -9.85
N ILE A 50 -15.35 0.24 -10.79
CA ILE A 50 -15.61 1.23 -11.84
C ILE A 50 -16.88 1.99 -11.51
N PRO A 51 -16.80 3.25 -11.02
CA PRO A 51 -17.99 4.05 -10.76
C PRO A 51 -18.62 4.53 -12.06
N PHE A 52 -19.93 4.65 -12.06
CA PHE A 52 -20.68 5.27 -13.16
C PHE A 52 -21.97 5.92 -12.66
N HIS A 53 -22.45 6.89 -13.41
CA HIS A 53 -23.67 7.63 -13.11
C HIS A 53 -24.77 7.29 -14.12
N THR A 54 -25.98 7.02 -13.65
CA THR A 54 -27.16 6.73 -14.49
C THR A 54 -28.04 7.94 -14.75
N GLY A 55 -27.52 9.16 -14.46
CA GLY A 55 -28.27 10.41 -14.59
C GLY A 55 -29.09 10.77 -13.35
N THR A 56 -28.97 10.02 -12.28
CA THR A 56 -29.43 10.35 -10.92
C THR A 56 -28.20 10.71 -10.05
N ASP A 57 -28.43 11.35 -8.91
CA ASP A 57 -27.34 11.68 -7.97
C ASP A 57 -26.75 10.42 -7.26
N GLU A 58 -27.19 9.23 -7.63
CA GLU A 58 -26.75 7.97 -7.05
C GLU A 58 -25.51 7.45 -7.79
N VAL A 59 -24.45 7.17 -7.02
CA VAL A 59 -23.25 6.51 -7.52
C VAL A 59 -23.50 5.01 -7.56
N LEU A 60 -23.42 4.44 -8.75
CA LEU A 60 -23.39 3.00 -8.98
C LEU A 60 -21.99 2.59 -9.36
N SER A 61 -21.63 1.34 -9.11
CA SER A 61 -20.34 0.80 -9.52
C SER A 61 -20.46 -0.59 -10.13
N ARG A 62 -19.39 -1.00 -10.78
CA ARG A 62 -19.19 -2.34 -11.31
C ARG A 62 -17.84 -2.83 -10.83
N VAL A 63 -17.80 -3.95 -10.12
CA VAL A 63 -16.56 -4.59 -9.68
C VAL A 63 -16.11 -5.59 -10.75
N VAL A 64 -14.84 -5.56 -11.12
CA VAL A 64 -14.24 -6.47 -12.11
C VAL A 64 -13.00 -7.12 -11.53
N LEU A 65 -12.94 -8.45 -11.48
CA LEU A 65 -11.72 -9.18 -11.15
C LEU A 65 -11.05 -9.72 -12.42
N TYR A 66 -9.74 -9.52 -12.55
CA TYR A 66 -8.96 -9.85 -13.74
C TYR A 66 -8.30 -11.22 -13.63
N HIS A 67 -9.00 -12.30 -14.00
CA HIS A 67 -8.48 -13.67 -13.97
C HIS A 67 -7.11 -13.83 -14.67
N GLY A 68 -6.88 -13.11 -15.77
CA GLY A 68 -5.58 -13.13 -16.45
C GLY A 68 -4.44 -12.62 -15.58
N SER A 69 -4.69 -11.56 -14.79
CA SER A 69 -3.75 -11.00 -13.82
C SER A 69 -3.47 -11.99 -12.68
N PHE A 70 -4.51 -12.61 -12.09
CA PHE A 70 -4.34 -13.68 -11.10
C PHE A 70 -3.50 -14.84 -11.63
N ARG A 71 -3.71 -15.25 -12.89
CA ARG A 71 -2.89 -16.29 -13.51
C ARG A 71 -1.44 -15.88 -13.70
N ALA A 72 -1.20 -14.63 -14.09
CA ALA A 72 0.14 -14.09 -14.23
C ALA A 72 0.87 -14.07 -12.88
N LEU A 73 0.21 -13.58 -11.84
CA LEU A 73 0.74 -13.55 -10.48
C LEU A 73 1.02 -14.97 -9.93
N ALA A 74 0.11 -15.92 -10.16
CA ALA A 74 0.28 -17.31 -9.76
C ALA A 74 1.41 -18.06 -10.52
N THR A 75 1.94 -17.46 -11.61
CA THR A 75 3.00 -18.11 -12.40
C THR A 75 4.30 -18.15 -11.60
N GLY A 76 4.77 -19.37 -11.33
CA GLY A 76 5.99 -19.56 -10.52
C GLY A 76 5.74 -19.74 -9.03
N GLN A 77 4.50 -19.63 -8.57
CA GLN A 77 4.09 -19.86 -7.17
C GLN A 77 3.33 -21.20 -7.05
N ALA A 78 3.97 -22.21 -6.45
CA ALA A 78 3.36 -23.55 -6.35
C ALA A 78 2.13 -23.58 -5.44
N ASP A 79 2.11 -22.74 -4.41
CA ASP A 79 1.10 -22.68 -3.36
C ASP A 79 0.29 -21.37 -3.39
N PHE A 80 0.01 -20.84 -4.60
CA PHE A 80 -0.78 -19.62 -4.76
C PHE A 80 -2.20 -19.80 -4.22
N ASP A 81 -2.58 -19.01 -3.25
CA ASP A 81 -3.89 -19.02 -2.60
C ASP A 81 -4.93 -18.25 -3.43
N TRP A 82 -5.55 -18.93 -4.39
CA TRP A 82 -6.58 -18.34 -5.25
C TRP A 82 -7.80 -17.83 -4.53
N GLU A 83 -8.19 -18.49 -3.43
CA GLU A 83 -9.38 -18.11 -2.65
C GLU A 83 -9.10 -16.89 -1.80
N GLY A 84 -8.00 -16.88 -1.07
CA GLY A 84 -7.57 -15.74 -0.25
C GLY A 84 -7.39 -14.49 -1.09
N GLU A 85 -6.60 -14.57 -2.16
CA GLU A 85 -6.32 -13.43 -3.06
C GLU A 85 -7.59 -12.88 -3.74
N ALA A 86 -8.49 -13.79 -4.20
CA ALA A 86 -9.76 -13.35 -4.80
C ALA A 86 -10.69 -12.70 -3.76
N HIS A 87 -10.71 -13.21 -2.53
CA HIS A 87 -11.51 -12.66 -1.44
C HIS A 87 -10.99 -11.27 -1.02
N GLU A 88 -9.68 -11.12 -0.81
CA GLU A 88 -9.05 -9.83 -0.51
C GLU A 88 -9.32 -8.80 -1.60
N THR A 89 -9.09 -9.17 -2.86
CA THR A 89 -9.37 -8.27 -4.00
C THR A 89 -10.83 -7.86 -4.03
N LEU A 90 -11.78 -8.80 -3.87
CA LEU A 90 -13.20 -8.48 -3.89
C LEU A 90 -13.60 -7.54 -2.75
N LEU A 91 -13.09 -7.74 -1.54
CA LEU A 91 -13.36 -6.86 -0.39
C LEU A 91 -12.76 -5.47 -0.61
N HIS A 92 -11.57 -5.38 -1.18
CA HIS A 92 -10.91 -4.12 -1.52
C HIS A 92 -11.77 -3.31 -2.50
N GLU A 93 -12.21 -3.91 -3.60
CA GLU A 93 -13.05 -3.23 -4.59
C GLU A 93 -14.43 -2.83 -4.06
N LEU A 94 -15.02 -3.63 -3.17
CA LEU A 94 -16.26 -3.26 -2.48
C LEU A 94 -16.06 -2.11 -1.51
N ARG A 95 -14.90 -1.99 -0.89
CA ARG A 95 -14.56 -0.87 -0.02
C ARG A 95 -14.48 0.43 -0.81
N HIS A 96 -13.86 0.45 -1.99
CA HIS A 96 -13.91 1.59 -2.91
C HIS A 96 -15.36 2.02 -3.22
N HIS A 97 -16.23 1.04 -3.53
CA HIS A 97 -17.65 1.33 -3.79
C HIS A 97 -18.32 2.04 -2.60
N LEU A 98 -18.12 1.54 -1.39
CA LEU A 98 -18.73 2.10 -0.18
C LEU A 98 -18.20 3.50 0.14
N GLU A 99 -16.91 3.74 -0.06
CA GLU A 99 -16.27 5.05 0.17
C GLU A 99 -16.81 6.10 -0.82
N TRP A 100 -16.89 5.79 -2.10
CA TRP A 100 -17.50 6.70 -3.07
C TRP A 100 -18.95 7.03 -2.74
N ARG A 101 -19.73 6.06 -2.30
CA ARG A 101 -21.10 6.32 -1.85
C ARG A 101 -21.17 7.18 -0.59
N ALA A 102 -20.20 7.04 0.29
CA ALA A 102 -20.09 7.83 1.52
C ALA A 102 -19.47 9.22 1.29
N GLY A 103 -18.90 9.49 0.11
CA GLY A 103 -18.14 10.68 -0.20
C GLY A 103 -16.81 10.74 0.62
N ALA A 104 -16.28 9.58 0.98
CA ALA A 104 -14.98 9.42 1.62
C ALA A 104 -13.92 9.12 0.56
N GLU A 105 -12.69 9.53 0.81
CA GLU A 105 -11.54 9.37 -0.12
C GLU A 105 -10.38 8.60 0.53
N ASP A 106 -10.62 7.94 1.68
CA ASP A 106 -9.55 7.34 2.50
C ASP A 106 -8.82 6.18 1.77
N LEU A 107 -9.55 5.40 0.97
CA LEU A 107 -8.95 4.28 0.23
C LEU A 107 -8.20 4.76 -1.01
N GLU A 108 -8.68 5.81 -1.70
CA GLU A 108 -7.94 6.44 -2.80
C GLU A 108 -6.60 7.00 -2.30
N ALA A 109 -6.59 7.60 -1.10
CA ALA A 109 -5.37 8.05 -0.45
C ALA A 109 -4.42 6.88 -0.12
N TYR A 110 -4.95 5.76 0.37
CA TYR A 110 -4.16 4.56 0.62
C TYR A 110 -3.56 3.96 -0.66
N ASP A 111 -4.34 3.88 -1.74
CA ASP A 111 -3.85 3.37 -3.04
C ASP A 111 -2.74 4.27 -3.61
N GLU A 112 -2.89 5.60 -3.48
CA GLU A 112 -1.82 6.53 -3.84
C GLU A 112 -0.58 6.30 -2.96
N ALA A 113 -0.74 6.02 -1.66
CA ALA A 113 0.38 5.67 -0.78
C ALA A 113 1.09 4.39 -1.23
N VAL A 114 0.36 3.38 -1.66
CA VAL A 114 0.92 2.14 -2.23
C VAL A 114 1.72 2.45 -3.51
N GLU A 115 1.15 3.23 -4.44
CA GLU A 115 1.85 3.62 -5.68
C GLU A 115 3.13 4.41 -5.38
N GLN A 116 3.09 5.33 -4.42
CA GLN A 116 4.27 6.10 -3.99
C GLN A 116 5.33 5.19 -3.34
N ASN A 117 4.92 4.18 -2.57
CA ASN A 117 5.84 3.19 -2.01
C ASN A 117 6.50 2.34 -3.11
N LEU A 118 5.75 1.94 -4.13
CA LEU A 118 6.29 1.23 -5.29
C LEU A 118 7.34 2.08 -6.02
N ARG A 119 7.07 3.37 -6.25
CA ARG A 119 8.05 4.31 -6.83
C ARG A 119 9.31 4.40 -5.98
N ARG A 120 9.15 4.48 -4.64
CA ARG A 120 10.30 4.46 -3.72
C ARG A 120 11.15 3.21 -3.91
N LEU A 121 10.53 2.02 -3.92
CA LEU A 121 11.22 0.74 -4.11
C LEU A 121 11.93 0.65 -5.47
N ASP A 122 11.42 1.33 -6.49
CA ASP A 122 12.03 1.39 -7.82
C ASP A 122 13.10 2.49 -7.95
N GLY A 123 13.35 3.27 -6.89
CA GLY A 123 14.32 4.37 -6.90
C GLY A 123 13.84 5.59 -7.70
N GLU A 124 12.54 5.71 -7.94
CA GLU A 124 11.89 6.83 -8.62
C GLU A 124 11.55 7.96 -7.65
N PRO A 125 11.30 9.18 -8.14
CA PRO A 125 10.84 10.27 -7.29
C PRO A 125 9.46 9.98 -6.68
N PHE A 126 9.32 10.14 -5.37
CA PHE A 126 8.09 9.92 -4.60
C PHE A 126 7.81 11.07 -3.62
N ASP A 127 6.60 11.14 -3.08
CA ASP A 127 6.27 12.09 -2.02
C ASP A 127 6.85 11.61 -0.69
N PRO A 128 7.74 12.38 -0.02
CA PRO A 128 8.39 11.94 1.21
C PRO A 128 7.44 11.79 2.42
N ALA A 129 6.16 12.11 2.30
CA ALA A 129 5.17 11.97 3.36
C ALA A 129 4.03 10.99 2.99
N PHE A 130 4.16 10.26 1.88
CA PHE A 130 3.10 9.39 1.33
C PHE A 130 2.57 8.35 2.33
N TYR A 131 3.43 7.84 3.20
CA TYR A 131 3.08 6.78 4.17
C TYR A 131 2.02 7.25 5.20
N ARG A 132 1.79 8.55 5.34
CA ARG A 132 0.76 9.11 6.22
C ARG A 132 -0.65 8.77 5.75
N ASP A 133 -0.82 8.52 4.45
CA ASP A 133 -2.06 8.06 3.85
C ASP A 133 -2.20 6.52 3.93
N GLY A 134 -1.20 5.84 4.50
CA GLY A 134 -1.24 4.44 4.89
C GLY A 134 -2.02 4.22 6.19
N GLU A 135 -1.93 2.99 6.71
CA GLU A 135 -2.54 2.62 7.98
C GLU A 135 -1.76 3.23 9.15
N SER A 136 -2.40 4.05 9.97
CA SER A 136 -1.83 4.54 11.22
C SER A 136 -1.88 3.42 12.27
N VAL A 137 -0.71 2.92 12.65
CA VAL A 137 -0.56 1.82 13.63
C VAL A 137 -0.44 2.38 15.05
N ASP A 138 0.34 3.47 15.21
CA ASP A 138 0.53 4.19 16.47
C ASP A 138 0.98 5.64 16.16
N ASP A 139 1.19 6.47 17.16
CA ASP A 139 1.67 7.85 16.98
C ASP A 139 3.05 7.85 16.28
N GLY A 140 3.08 8.42 15.08
CA GLY A 140 4.28 8.42 14.23
C GLY A 140 4.68 7.06 13.64
N LEU A 141 3.82 6.05 13.73
CA LEU A 141 4.04 4.72 13.15
C LEU A 141 2.97 4.40 12.12
N TYR A 142 3.40 4.17 10.89
CA TYR A 142 2.52 3.91 9.76
C TYR A 142 2.90 2.62 9.04
N ARG A 143 1.91 2.04 8.37
CA ARG A 143 2.08 0.86 7.53
C ARG A 143 1.51 1.11 6.14
N VAL A 144 2.27 0.77 5.11
CA VAL A 144 1.80 0.69 3.72
C VAL A 144 2.20 -0.68 3.21
N GLU A 145 1.23 -1.54 2.93
CA GLU A 145 1.44 -2.97 2.66
C GLU A 145 2.33 -3.62 3.74
N ASP A 146 3.44 -4.25 3.36
CA ASP A 146 4.40 -4.90 4.24
C ASP A 146 5.47 -3.95 4.81
N CYS A 147 5.50 -2.69 4.37
CA CYS A 147 6.48 -1.70 4.80
C CYS A 147 6.01 -0.93 6.04
N ILE A 148 6.93 -0.68 6.96
CA ILE A 148 6.69 0.01 8.23
C ILE A 148 7.51 1.30 8.26
N PHE A 149 6.89 2.42 8.63
CA PHE A 149 7.47 3.75 8.63
C PHE A 149 7.40 4.37 10.01
N PHE A 150 8.55 4.62 10.64
CA PHE A 150 8.68 5.37 11.89
C PHE A 150 8.99 6.83 11.57
N GLU A 151 8.04 7.72 11.77
CA GLU A 151 8.17 9.14 11.48
C GLU A 151 8.90 9.91 12.59
N HIS A 152 9.87 10.70 12.18
CA HIS A 152 10.58 11.66 13.01
C HIS A 152 10.60 13.05 12.36
N VAL A 153 9.95 14.04 12.98
CA VAL A 153 10.00 15.43 12.50
C VAL A 153 11.12 16.16 13.24
N VAL A 154 12.20 16.48 12.55
CA VAL A 154 13.45 16.95 13.12
C VAL A 154 13.99 18.22 12.44
N ASP A 155 14.81 18.97 13.14
CA ASP A 155 15.61 20.05 12.51
C ASP A 155 16.86 19.48 11.84
N HIS A 156 17.45 18.44 12.43
CA HIS A 156 18.63 17.72 11.95
C HIS A 156 18.49 16.24 12.25
N VAL A 157 18.93 15.38 11.35
CA VAL A 157 18.98 13.92 11.60
C VAL A 157 19.97 13.64 12.72
N PRO A 158 19.59 12.92 13.78
CA PRO A 158 20.50 12.60 14.88
C PRO A 158 21.59 11.63 14.41
N ARG A 159 22.69 11.53 15.16
CA ARG A 159 23.75 10.54 14.88
C ARG A 159 23.39 9.12 15.31
N VAL A 160 22.38 8.99 16.18
CA VAL A 160 21.91 7.73 16.72
C VAL A 160 20.39 7.84 16.88
N ALA A 161 19.68 6.82 16.44
CA ALA A 161 18.27 6.62 16.74
C ALA A 161 18.11 5.33 17.54
N GLU A 162 17.05 5.28 18.33
CA GLU A 162 16.60 4.06 18.99
C GLU A 162 15.20 3.72 18.48
N LEU A 163 14.94 2.44 18.32
CA LEU A 163 13.62 1.95 17.94
C LEU A 163 13.28 0.71 18.75
N ASP A 164 12.02 0.63 19.19
CA ASP A 164 11.47 -0.56 19.80
C ASP A 164 10.79 -1.40 18.73
N TRP A 165 11.33 -2.61 18.50
CA TRP A 165 10.78 -3.54 17.53
C TRP A 165 10.44 -4.87 18.20
N ARG A 166 9.16 -5.23 18.24
CA ARG A 166 8.64 -6.48 18.84
C ARG A 166 9.16 -6.74 20.26
N GLY A 167 9.24 -5.67 21.07
CA GLY A 167 9.68 -5.74 22.47
C GLY A 167 11.19 -5.81 22.66
N VAL A 168 11.97 -5.70 21.60
CA VAL A 168 13.43 -5.57 21.65
C VAL A 168 13.80 -4.15 21.27
N ARG A 169 14.64 -3.52 22.09
CA ARG A 169 15.18 -2.20 21.78
C ARG A 169 16.41 -2.31 20.90
N TYR A 170 16.42 -1.51 19.83
CA TYR A 170 17.52 -1.44 18.88
C TYR A 170 18.11 -0.04 18.83
N ARG A 171 19.42 0.01 18.59
CA ARG A 171 20.18 1.23 18.32
C ARG A 171 20.64 1.22 16.87
N VAL A 172 20.42 2.34 16.18
CA VAL A 172 20.79 2.57 14.80
C VAL A 172 21.76 3.74 14.73
N GLU A 173 22.95 3.51 14.20
CA GLU A 173 23.95 4.57 13.96
C GLU A 173 23.68 5.21 12.61
N LEU A 174 23.42 6.50 12.57
CA LEU A 174 22.97 7.22 11.39
C LEU A 174 24.13 8.02 10.78
N PRO A 175 24.30 8.00 9.45
CA PRO A 175 25.25 8.86 8.76
C PRO A 175 24.84 10.34 8.82
N ASP A 176 25.73 11.22 8.35
CA ASP A 176 25.47 12.65 8.29
C ASP A 176 24.62 12.98 7.07
N VAL A 177 23.30 13.03 7.23
CA VAL A 177 22.34 13.30 6.17
C VAL A 177 21.37 14.39 6.59
N SER A 178 20.77 15.04 5.60
CA SER A 178 19.76 16.09 5.81
C SER A 178 18.36 15.59 5.51
N PRO A 179 17.33 16.04 6.24
CA PRO A 179 15.94 15.75 5.90
C PRO A 179 15.55 16.33 4.51
N PRO A 180 14.65 15.66 3.74
CA PRO A 180 14.02 14.38 4.04
C PRO A 180 14.97 13.19 3.82
N ALA A 181 15.00 12.27 4.78
CA ALA A 181 15.83 11.07 4.70
C ALA A 181 15.04 9.83 5.13
N TYR A 182 15.21 8.75 4.39
CA TYR A 182 14.68 7.43 4.66
C TYR A 182 15.84 6.51 5.01
N VAL A 183 15.77 5.87 6.17
CA VAL A 183 16.78 4.92 6.63
C VAL A 183 16.12 3.56 6.73
N ILE A 184 16.44 2.68 5.80
CA ILE A 184 16.01 1.29 5.81
C ILE A 184 16.82 0.57 6.87
N VAL A 185 16.15 -0.04 7.84
CA VAL A 185 16.76 -0.66 9.01
C VAL A 185 16.87 -2.16 8.81
N GLY A 186 18.10 -2.63 8.56
CA GLY A 186 18.46 -4.05 8.56
C GLY A 186 18.75 -4.60 9.94
N GLY A 187 18.95 -5.94 10.04
CA GLY A 187 19.38 -6.61 11.27
C GLY A 187 18.33 -6.73 12.37
N LEU A 188 17.06 -6.44 12.09
CA LEU A 188 15.95 -6.63 13.02
C LEU A 188 15.56 -8.11 13.13
N GLY A 189 15.29 -8.59 14.35
CA GLY A 189 14.67 -9.90 14.55
C GLY A 189 13.24 -9.91 14.08
N GLU A 190 12.80 -11.02 13.44
CA GLU A 190 11.44 -11.18 12.91
C GLU A 190 11.02 -9.98 12.03
N ALA A 191 11.89 -9.57 11.12
CA ALA A 191 11.59 -8.50 10.17
C ALA A 191 10.36 -8.85 9.29
N PRO A 192 9.55 -7.85 8.86
CA PRO A 192 8.48 -8.08 7.89
C PRO A 192 9.06 -8.43 6.51
N SER A 193 8.18 -8.80 5.57
CA SER A 193 8.57 -9.03 4.17
C SER A 193 9.03 -7.74 3.48
N GLY A 194 8.45 -6.60 3.90
CA GLY A 194 8.80 -5.27 3.42
C GLY A 194 9.84 -4.57 4.29
N ASP A 195 10.12 -3.33 3.95
CA ASP A 195 11.12 -2.51 4.65
C ASP A 195 10.61 -1.98 6.00
N VAL A 196 11.52 -1.88 6.96
CA VAL A 196 11.33 -1.06 8.17
C VAL A 196 12.15 0.22 8.02
N CYS A 197 11.47 1.36 7.92
CA CYS A 197 12.09 2.65 7.61
C CYS A 197 11.99 3.61 8.80
N LEU A 198 13.12 4.22 9.20
CA LEU A 198 13.10 5.46 9.98
C LEU A 198 13.01 6.63 8.99
N VAL A 199 11.95 7.40 9.07
CA VAL A 199 11.72 8.54 8.19
C VAL A 199 11.98 9.83 8.94
N PHE A 200 12.96 10.61 8.47
CA PHE A 200 13.30 11.91 9.03
C PHE A 200 12.78 13.01 8.11
N LEU A 201 11.72 13.70 8.53
CA LEU A 201 11.20 14.88 7.85
C LEU A 201 11.68 16.16 8.51
N GLY A 202 11.98 17.16 7.70
CA GLY A 202 12.27 18.50 8.19
C GLY A 202 11.02 19.18 8.75
N LYS A 203 11.18 19.98 9.82
CA LYS A 203 10.07 20.82 10.31
C LYS A 203 9.62 21.75 9.17
N PRO A 204 8.30 21.86 8.92
CA PRO A 204 7.77 22.72 7.88
C PRO A 204 8.18 24.18 8.11
N ARG A 205 8.81 24.80 7.12
CA ARG A 205 9.17 26.22 7.14
C ARG A 205 8.44 26.94 6.00
N LEU A 206 7.97 28.15 6.25
CA LEU A 206 7.29 28.97 5.24
C LEU A 206 8.06 29.12 3.92
N ARG A 207 9.38 28.97 3.96
CA ARG A 207 10.26 29.01 2.76
C ARG A 207 10.19 27.74 1.92
N ASP A 208 9.77 26.62 2.50
CA ASP A 208 9.75 25.32 1.82
C ASP A 208 8.52 25.17 0.90
N MET A 209 7.49 26.01 1.11
CA MET A 209 6.32 26.09 0.22
C MET A 209 6.65 26.55 -1.22
N PHE A 210 7.82 27.16 -1.42
CA PHE A 210 8.26 27.70 -2.73
C PHE A 210 9.48 26.97 -3.31
N ARG A 211 10.01 25.96 -2.61
CA ARG A 211 11.12 25.15 -3.13
C ARG A 211 10.59 23.98 -3.92
N GLN A 212 11.21 23.70 -5.07
CA GLN A 212 11.11 22.40 -5.72
C GLN A 212 11.44 21.31 -4.67
N ARG A 213 10.64 20.23 -4.65
CA ARG A 213 10.82 19.10 -3.72
C ARG A 213 12.30 18.70 -3.71
N ALA A 214 12.96 18.83 -2.56
CA ALA A 214 14.30 18.32 -2.38
C ALA A 214 14.26 16.80 -2.58
N GLY A 215 15.23 16.23 -3.29
CA GLY A 215 15.32 14.79 -3.44
C GLY A 215 15.40 14.13 -2.06
N VAL A 216 14.73 12.99 -1.91
CA VAL A 216 14.79 12.16 -0.71
C VAL A 216 16.13 11.42 -0.71
N THR A 217 16.83 11.42 0.43
CA THR A 217 18.01 10.57 0.61
C THR A 217 17.56 9.25 1.20
N GLU A 218 17.81 8.15 0.51
CA GLU A 218 17.53 6.79 0.99
C GLU A 218 18.83 6.04 1.25
N LEU A 219 18.92 5.32 2.39
CA LEU A 219 20.10 4.56 2.78
C LEU A 219 19.73 3.38 3.67
N GLU A 220 20.57 2.36 3.66
CA GLU A 220 20.43 1.16 4.48
C GLU A 220 21.42 1.17 5.63
N VAL A 221 20.97 0.79 6.82
CA VAL A 221 21.78 0.72 8.04
C VAL A 221 21.36 -0.46 8.89
N ASP A 222 22.31 -1.21 9.42
CA ASP A 222 22.03 -2.30 10.36
C ASP A 222 21.80 -1.79 11.78
N ALA A 223 20.73 -2.26 12.40
CA ALA A 223 20.43 -2.04 13.80
C ALA A 223 21.17 -3.03 14.69
N ARG A 224 21.44 -2.62 15.93
CA ARG A 224 22.01 -3.48 16.97
C ARG A 224 21.07 -3.51 18.16
N ALA A 225 20.71 -4.73 18.59
CA ALA A 225 19.96 -4.90 19.82
C ALA A 225 20.77 -4.35 21.01
N ILE A 226 20.08 -3.63 21.89
CA ILE A 226 20.63 -3.12 23.15
C ILE A 226 19.83 -3.68 24.31
N ASP A 227 20.50 -4.00 25.41
CA ASP A 227 19.92 -4.55 26.63
C ASP A 227 19.12 -3.49 27.41
#